data_34140b410c0a9e3849c2b3db8823309d
#
_entry.id   34140b410c0a9e3849c2b3db8823309d
#
_cell.length_a   1.000
_cell.length_b   1.000
_cell.length_c   1.000
_cell.angle_alpha   90.00
_cell.angle_beta   90.00
_cell.angle_gamma   90.00
#
_symmetry.space_group_name_H-M   'P 1'
#
loop_
_entity.id
_entity.type
_entity.pdbx_description
1 polymer ?
#
loop_
_entity_poly.entity_id
_entity_poly.type
_entity_poly.pdbx_seq_one_letter_code
_entity_poly.pdbx_strand_id
1 'polypeptide(L)'
;DCFNCEKNGDCELQKYCNIYGIDTTPYFGSRGLLECEIPKKDAHPFLSYDQSKCIYCQRCVQTCRVATGRRAIKLRRTGKFTIIDAPFGDDWEETRCESCGNCAQACPTGALTIKRRKNYRPWEVKRVRTTCPHCATGCQYDLIVKDNKIVDVEGADGPSNHKMVCVKGR
;
A
#
# COMPACT_ATOMS: atom_id res chain seq x y z
N ASP A 1 -4.91 1.83 12.27
CA ASP A 1 -3.77 2.05 11.33
C ASP A 1 -4.08 2.89 10.09
N CYS A 2 -5.23 3.54 10.06
CA CYS A 2 -5.55 4.45 8.94
C CYS A 2 -4.49 5.52 8.72
N PHE A 3 -3.81 5.94 9.78
CA PHE A 3 -2.77 6.97 9.71
C PHE A 3 -1.61 6.59 8.78
N ASN A 4 -1.20 5.33 8.77
CA ASN A 4 -0.12 4.84 7.91
C ASN A 4 -0.62 4.28 6.57
N CYS A 5 -1.93 4.25 6.35
CA CYS A 5 -2.52 3.73 5.12
C CYS A 5 -2.38 4.74 3.98
N GLU A 6 -2.00 4.27 2.80
CA GLU A 6 -1.89 5.09 1.58
C GLU A 6 -3.23 5.70 1.13
N LYS A 7 -4.35 5.19 1.64
CA LYS A 7 -5.71 5.67 1.35
C LYS A 7 -6.26 6.63 2.42
N ASN A 8 -5.46 6.97 3.44
CA ASN A 8 -5.93 7.89 4.46
C ASN A 8 -6.28 9.27 3.86
N GLY A 9 -7.49 9.73 4.12
CA GLY A 9 -8.02 10.99 3.59
C GLY A 9 -8.71 10.87 2.21
N ASP A 10 -8.55 9.72 1.50
CA ASP A 10 -9.24 9.41 0.24
C ASP A 10 -9.72 7.94 0.29
N CYS A 11 -10.43 7.58 1.35
CA CYS A 11 -10.86 6.23 1.62
C CYS A 11 -12.39 6.14 1.67
N GLU A 12 -12.99 5.43 0.73
CA GLU A 12 -14.45 5.22 0.72
C GLU A 12 -14.93 4.46 1.96
N LEU A 13 -14.12 3.53 2.50
CA LEU A 13 -14.47 2.84 3.73
C LEU A 13 -14.62 3.81 4.90
N GLN A 14 -13.66 4.73 5.10
CA GLN A 14 -13.77 5.76 6.14
C GLN A 14 -15.00 6.64 5.91
N LYS A 15 -15.27 7.01 4.66
CA LYS A 15 -16.45 7.81 4.29
C LYS A 15 -17.74 7.12 4.69
N TYR A 16 -17.91 5.84 4.32
CA TYR A 16 -19.12 5.10 4.64
C TYR A 16 -19.25 4.80 6.14
N CYS A 17 -18.15 4.49 6.84
CA CYS A 17 -18.18 4.36 8.29
C CYS A 17 -18.69 5.63 8.97
N ASN A 18 -18.25 6.79 8.52
CA ASN A 18 -18.73 8.07 9.03
C ASN A 18 -20.20 8.34 8.70
N ILE A 19 -20.62 8.06 7.45
CA ILE A 19 -22.02 8.27 7.01
C ILE A 19 -22.98 7.40 7.81
N TYR A 20 -22.61 6.16 8.07
CA TYR A 20 -23.49 5.19 8.76
C TYR A 20 -23.21 5.09 10.27
N GLY A 21 -22.32 5.90 10.82
CA GLY A 21 -21.97 5.88 12.24
C GLY A 21 -21.40 4.54 12.71
N ILE A 22 -20.65 3.84 11.84
CA ILE A 22 -20.09 2.54 12.14
C ILE A 22 -18.69 2.73 12.77
N ASP A 23 -18.58 2.44 14.05
CA ASP A 23 -17.32 2.44 14.79
C ASP A 23 -16.79 1.01 15.04
N THR A 24 -17.68 0.02 15.06
CA THR A 24 -17.36 -1.39 15.27
C THR A 24 -18.07 -2.27 14.27
N THR A 25 -17.59 -3.51 14.08
CA THR A 25 -18.23 -4.51 13.24
C THR A 25 -18.66 -5.72 14.07
N PRO A 26 -19.92 -6.20 13.95
CA PRO A 26 -20.37 -7.40 14.65
C PRO A 26 -19.78 -8.70 14.08
N TYR A 27 -19.08 -8.64 12.95
CA TYR A 27 -18.58 -9.82 12.23
C TYR A 27 -17.17 -10.26 12.64
N PHE A 28 -16.80 -10.14 13.89
CA PHE A 28 -15.50 -10.61 14.38
C PHE A 28 -15.35 -12.14 14.41
N GLY A 29 -16.46 -12.89 14.41
CA GLY A 29 -16.43 -14.33 14.62
C GLY A 29 -15.71 -15.15 13.55
N SER A 30 -15.62 -14.68 12.31
CA SER A 30 -14.87 -15.37 11.25
C SER A 30 -13.39 -14.98 11.17
N ARG A 31 -13.00 -13.88 11.81
CA ARG A 31 -11.60 -13.43 11.88
C ARG A 31 -10.83 -14.06 13.03
N GLY A 32 -11.48 -14.44 14.12
CA GLY A 32 -10.83 -15.08 15.27
C GLY A 32 -10.04 -16.34 14.93
N LEU A 33 -10.35 -17.00 13.81
CA LEU A 33 -9.59 -18.11 13.28
C LEU A 33 -8.34 -17.70 12.49
N LEU A 34 -8.21 -16.42 12.11
CA LEU A 34 -7.08 -15.89 11.35
C LEU A 34 -6.09 -15.11 12.25
N GLU A 35 -6.53 -14.67 13.41
CA GLU A 35 -5.71 -13.85 14.32
C GLU A 35 -4.65 -14.65 15.06
N CYS A 36 -4.85 -15.96 15.22
CA CYS A 36 -4.04 -16.71 16.17
C CYS A 36 -2.71 -17.23 15.64
N GLU A 37 -2.41 -17.21 14.33
CA GLU A 37 -1.23 -17.96 13.88
C GLU A 37 -0.45 -17.39 12.68
N ILE A 38 -0.83 -16.26 12.11
CA ILE A 38 -0.05 -15.71 10.99
C ILE A 38 0.70 -14.47 11.46
N PRO A 39 2.00 -14.60 11.72
CA PRO A 39 2.80 -13.47 12.16
C PRO A 39 2.80 -12.36 11.11
N LYS A 40 2.82 -11.10 11.56
CA LYS A 40 3.13 -9.97 10.69
C LYS A 40 4.44 -10.26 9.97
N LYS A 41 4.41 -10.17 8.65
CA LYS A 41 5.61 -10.26 7.85
C LYS A 41 6.22 -8.87 7.73
N ASP A 42 7.31 -8.65 8.41
CA ASP A 42 7.96 -7.34 8.53
C ASP A 42 9.46 -7.38 8.19
N ALA A 43 9.94 -8.47 7.62
CA ALA A 43 11.34 -8.62 7.23
C ALA A 43 11.74 -7.74 6.04
N HIS A 44 10.79 -7.43 5.13
CA HIS A 44 11.08 -6.56 4.00
C HIS A 44 11.46 -5.14 4.49
N PRO A 45 12.56 -4.52 3.99
CA PRO A 45 13.08 -3.25 4.54
C PRO A 45 12.12 -2.07 4.39
N PHE A 46 11.31 -2.03 3.34
CA PHE A 46 10.44 -0.90 3.01
C PHE A 46 8.96 -1.17 3.13
N LEU A 47 8.53 -2.43 3.18
CA LEU A 47 7.14 -2.82 3.19
C LEU A 47 6.81 -3.63 4.44
N SER A 48 5.63 -3.41 4.97
CA SER A 48 5.05 -4.19 6.06
C SER A 48 3.76 -4.83 5.59
N TYR A 49 3.52 -6.09 5.91
CA TYR A 49 2.34 -6.83 5.57
C TYR A 49 1.64 -7.40 6.81
N ASP A 50 0.41 -6.96 7.02
CA ASP A 50 -0.46 -7.42 8.09
C ASP A 50 -1.60 -8.27 7.49
N GLN A 51 -1.46 -9.58 7.64
CA GLN A 51 -2.43 -10.54 7.11
C GLN A 51 -3.82 -10.34 7.72
N SER A 52 -3.93 -9.91 8.96
CA SER A 52 -5.21 -9.73 9.66
C SER A 52 -6.13 -8.71 8.99
N LYS A 53 -5.54 -7.74 8.26
CA LYS A 53 -6.26 -6.70 7.52
C LYS A 53 -6.52 -7.07 6.06
N CYS A 54 -5.99 -8.20 5.60
CA CYS A 54 -6.07 -8.59 4.20
C CYS A 54 -7.44 -9.17 3.86
N ILE A 55 -8.13 -8.56 2.88
CA ILE A 55 -9.41 -9.04 2.35
C ILE A 55 -9.25 -9.91 1.11
N TYR A 56 -8.04 -10.32 0.78
CA TYR A 56 -7.72 -11.18 -0.37
C TYR A 56 -8.18 -10.66 -1.73
N CYS A 57 -8.32 -9.36 -1.91
CA CYS A 57 -8.76 -8.72 -3.16
C CYS A 57 -7.75 -8.86 -4.32
N GLN A 58 -6.54 -9.33 -4.06
CA GLN A 58 -5.45 -9.56 -5.01
C GLN A 58 -4.99 -8.34 -5.81
N ARG A 59 -5.43 -7.14 -5.47
CA ARG A 59 -4.99 -5.90 -6.16
C ARG A 59 -3.48 -5.75 -6.15
N CYS A 60 -2.81 -6.05 -5.04
CA CYS A 60 -1.36 -5.99 -4.91
C CYS A 60 -0.66 -6.94 -5.89
N VAL A 61 -1.19 -8.15 -6.06
CA VAL A 61 -0.67 -9.16 -7.00
C VAL A 61 -0.79 -8.67 -8.43
N GLN A 62 -1.98 -8.17 -8.81
CA GLN A 62 -2.22 -7.65 -10.15
C GLN A 62 -1.37 -6.40 -10.44
N THR A 63 -1.26 -5.49 -9.48
CA THR A 63 -0.41 -4.29 -9.62
C THR A 63 1.04 -4.68 -9.83
N CYS A 64 1.58 -5.60 -9.05
CA CYS A 64 2.95 -6.09 -9.23
C CYS A 64 3.15 -6.78 -10.58
N ARG A 65 2.13 -7.52 -11.05
CA ARG A 65 2.19 -8.21 -12.33
C ARG A 65 2.10 -7.24 -13.53
N VAL A 66 1.18 -6.28 -13.47
CA VAL A 66 0.85 -5.41 -14.62
C VAL A 66 1.74 -4.18 -14.66
N ALA A 67 1.88 -3.47 -13.54
CA ALA A 67 2.60 -2.20 -13.50
C ALA A 67 4.11 -2.37 -13.58
N THR A 68 4.67 -3.38 -12.89
CA THR A 68 6.11 -3.56 -12.82
C THR A 68 6.60 -4.75 -13.66
N GLY A 69 5.73 -5.66 -14.05
CA GLY A 69 6.08 -6.90 -14.73
C GLY A 69 6.88 -7.88 -13.85
N ARG A 70 7.18 -7.52 -12.60
CA ARG A 70 8.10 -8.29 -11.74
C ARG A 70 7.50 -9.55 -11.15
N ARG A 71 6.17 -9.58 -10.93
CA ARG A 71 5.46 -10.74 -10.36
C ARG A 71 6.09 -11.23 -9.05
N ALA A 72 6.62 -10.31 -8.25
CA ALA A 72 7.27 -10.64 -6.99
C ALA A 72 6.28 -11.15 -5.94
N ILE A 73 5.03 -10.64 -5.96
CA ILE A 73 4.00 -11.04 -5.00
C ILE A 73 3.39 -12.36 -5.44
N LYS A 74 3.45 -13.34 -4.54
CA LYS A 74 2.93 -14.68 -4.75
C LYS A 74 1.74 -14.95 -3.82
N LEU A 75 0.87 -15.83 -4.27
CA LEU A 75 -0.19 -16.41 -3.46
C LEU A 75 0.24 -17.82 -3.05
N ARG A 76 0.15 -18.12 -1.77
CA ARG A 76 0.37 -19.47 -1.26
C ARG A 76 -0.92 -20.01 -0.65
N ARG A 77 -1.29 -21.22 -1.04
CA ARG A 77 -2.38 -21.95 -0.40
C ARG A 77 -1.85 -22.70 0.80
N THR A 78 -2.44 -22.48 1.95
CA THR A 78 -2.12 -23.16 3.20
C THR A 78 -3.39 -23.83 3.68
N GLY A 79 -3.62 -25.07 3.25
CA GLY A 79 -4.85 -25.78 3.59
C GLY A 79 -6.10 -25.03 3.11
N LYS A 80 -6.91 -24.60 4.05
CA LYS A 80 -8.17 -23.86 3.78
C LYS A 80 -7.97 -22.39 3.39
N PHE A 81 -6.76 -21.86 3.56
CA PHE A 81 -6.50 -20.43 3.40
C PHE A 81 -5.57 -20.15 2.23
N THR A 82 -5.80 -19.00 1.61
CA THR A 82 -4.86 -18.42 0.64
C THR A 82 -4.22 -17.21 1.31
N ILE A 83 -2.89 -17.15 1.31
CA ILE A 83 -2.15 -16.02 1.88
C ILE A 83 -1.31 -15.32 0.82
N ILE A 84 -1.06 -14.05 1.02
CA ILE A 84 -0.08 -13.31 0.26
C ILE A 84 1.28 -13.61 0.88
N ASP A 85 2.18 -14.22 0.13
CA ASP A 85 3.41 -14.75 0.68
C ASP A 85 4.62 -13.86 0.45
N ALA A 86 5.21 -13.92 -0.71
CA ALA A 86 6.38 -13.12 -1.03
C ALA A 86 5.96 -11.72 -1.54
N PRO A 87 6.80 -10.68 -1.41
CA PRO A 87 8.19 -10.65 -0.91
C PRO A 87 8.32 -10.22 0.56
N PHE A 88 7.38 -10.50 1.42
CA PHE A 88 7.27 -9.90 2.75
C PHE A 88 7.93 -10.71 3.87
N GLY A 89 8.45 -11.92 3.57
CA GLY A 89 9.19 -12.77 4.49
C GLY A 89 10.70 -12.49 4.49
N ASP A 90 11.45 -13.30 5.23
CA ASP A 90 12.92 -13.20 5.33
C ASP A 90 13.63 -13.45 3.99
N ASP A 91 12.95 -14.09 3.07
CA ASP A 91 13.39 -14.41 1.72
C ASP A 91 13.13 -13.30 0.68
N TRP A 92 12.84 -12.08 1.13
CA TRP A 92 12.48 -10.98 0.23
C TRP A 92 13.59 -10.66 -0.79
N GLU A 93 14.86 -10.84 -0.43
CA GLU A 93 16.02 -10.61 -1.32
C GLU A 93 16.07 -11.59 -2.49
N GLU A 94 15.56 -12.80 -2.30
CA GLU A 94 15.48 -13.82 -3.35
C GLU A 94 14.36 -13.52 -4.36
N THR A 95 13.51 -12.56 -4.04
CA THR A 95 12.41 -12.18 -4.91
C THR A 95 12.85 -11.11 -5.91
N ARG A 96 12.06 -10.93 -6.97
CA ARG A 96 12.28 -9.86 -7.94
C ARG A 96 11.65 -8.52 -7.49
N CYS A 97 11.50 -8.31 -6.18
CA CYS A 97 10.90 -7.09 -5.65
C CYS A 97 11.85 -5.90 -5.80
N GLU A 98 11.37 -4.82 -6.39
CA GLU A 98 12.11 -3.57 -6.56
C GLU A 98 11.78 -2.54 -5.48
N SER A 99 11.04 -2.91 -4.46
CA SER A 99 10.63 -2.00 -3.35
C SER A 99 9.87 -0.75 -3.82
N CYS A 100 9.20 -0.80 -4.97
CA CYS A 100 8.54 0.37 -5.57
C CYS A 100 7.30 0.85 -4.80
N GLY A 101 6.71 0.03 -3.89
CA GLY A 101 5.58 0.41 -3.05
C GLY A 101 4.21 0.50 -3.76
N ASN A 102 4.11 0.21 -5.06
CA ASN A 102 2.84 0.27 -5.79
C ASN A 102 1.78 -0.71 -5.23
N CYS A 103 2.21 -1.84 -4.68
CA CYS A 103 1.32 -2.79 -4.01
C CYS A 103 0.68 -2.20 -2.75
N ALA A 104 1.42 -1.42 -1.97
CA ALA A 104 0.89 -0.72 -0.81
C ALA A 104 -0.11 0.37 -1.22
N GLN A 105 0.21 1.13 -2.27
CA GLN A 105 -0.69 2.15 -2.82
C GLN A 105 -2.00 1.53 -3.37
N ALA A 106 -1.95 0.33 -3.93
CA ALA A 106 -3.13 -0.37 -4.44
C ALA A 106 -3.95 -1.06 -3.34
N CYS A 107 -3.40 -1.24 -2.14
CA CYS A 107 -4.07 -1.94 -1.04
C CYS A 107 -5.23 -1.11 -0.49
N PRO A 108 -6.48 -1.63 -0.49
CA PRO A 108 -7.63 -0.86 -0.03
C PRO A 108 -7.81 -0.86 1.49
N THR A 109 -7.14 -1.77 2.21
CA THR A 109 -7.38 -1.97 3.65
C THR A 109 -6.18 -1.62 4.53
N GLY A 110 -5.06 -1.18 3.93
CA GLY A 110 -3.82 -0.96 4.69
C GLY A 110 -3.17 -2.24 5.22
N ALA A 111 -3.52 -3.40 4.68
CA ALA A 111 -2.81 -4.65 4.96
C ALA A 111 -1.36 -4.59 4.47
N LEU A 112 -1.11 -3.89 3.37
CA LEU A 112 0.20 -3.55 2.87
C LEU A 112 0.45 -2.06 3.08
N THR A 113 1.53 -1.73 3.77
CA THR A 113 1.95 -0.34 4.03
C THR A 113 3.43 -0.17 3.75
N ILE A 114 3.80 1.05 3.41
CA ILE A 114 5.21 1.45 3.37
C ILE A 114 5.64 1.74 4.80
N LYS A 115 6.81 1.26 5.23
CA LYS A 115 7.33 1.46 6.58
C LYS A 115 7.63 2.93 6.93
N ARG A 116 7.57 3.81 5.93
CA ARG A 116 7.72 5.24 6.15
C ARG A 116 6.54 5.78 6.98
N ARG A 117 6.85 6.39 8.10
CA ARG A 117 5.84 6.99 8.96
C ARG A 117 5.41 8.35 8.41
N LYS A 118 4.13 8.51 8.13
CA LYS A 118 3.54 9.80 7.73
C LYS A 118 3.41 10.70 8.98
N ASN A 119 4.05 11.86 8.95
CA ASN A 119 4.03 12.84 10.06
C ASN A 119 3.05 13.99 9.81
N TYR A 120 2.06 13.77 8.96
CA TYR A 120 1.10 14.79 8.56
C TYR A 120 -0.30 14.21 8.42
N ARG A 121 -1.29 15.08 8.54
CA ARG A 121 -2.67 14.79 8.20
C ARG A 121 -3.00 15.30 6.80
N PRO A 122 -3.97 14.72 6.08
CA PRO A 122 -4.31 15.16 4.71
C PRO A 122 -4.67 16.64 4.60
N TRP A 123 -5.25 17.21 5.64
CA TRP A 123 -5.64 18.64 5.69
C TRP A 123 -4.52 19.60 6.09
N GLU A 124 -3.37 19.10 6.53
CA GLU A 124 -2.20 19.91 6.92
C GLU A 124 -1.25 20.14 5.76
N VAL A 125 -1.48 19.51 4.63
CA VAL A 125 -0.53 19.47 3.52
C VAL A 125 -1.10 20.05 2.24
N LYS A 126 -0.25 20.66 1.45
CA LYS A 126 -0.53 21.07 0.08
C LYS A 126 0.02 20.02 -0.89
N ARG A 127 -0.76 19.67 -1.91
CA ARG A 127 -0.34 18.80 -3.01
C ARG A 127 0.08 19.64 -4.20
N VAL A 128 1.29 19.43 -4.67
CA VAL A 128 1.84 20.15 -5.82
C VAL A 128 2.21 19.13 -6.89
N ARG A 129 1.45 19.14 -7.99
CA ARG A 129 1.71 18.24 -9.12
C ARG A 129 2.95 18.65 -9.87
N THR A 130 3.78 17.64 -10.19
CA THR A 130 4.99 17.84 -10.98
C THR A 130 5.32 16.59 -11.81
N THR A 131 6.31 16.71 -12.67
CA THR A 131 6.81 15.62 -13.50
C THR A 131 8.11 15.07 -12.91
N CYS A 132 8.26 13.76 -12.88
CA CYS A 132 9.46 13.08 -12.38
C CYS A 132 10.66 13.39 -13.27
N PRO A 133 11.80 13.84 -12.73
CA PRO A 133 13.00 14.20 -13.49
C PRO A 133 13.94 13.00 -13.76
N HIS A 134 13.63 11.80 -13.24
CA HIS A 134 14.61 10.69 -13.22
C HIS A 134 14.78 9.97 -14.55
N CYS A 135 13.78 9.99 -15.42
CA CYS A 135 13.86 9.35 -16.73
C CYS A 135 12.86 9.96 -17.72
N ALA A 136 12.97 9.56 -19.00
CA ALA A 136 12.13 10.08 -20.09
C ALA A 136 10.66 9.62 -20.06
N THR A 137 10.26 8.72 -19.15
CA THR A 137 8.87 8.27 -19.03
C THR A 137 7.91 9.41 -18.67
N GLY A 138 8.41 10.45 -17.98
CA GLY A 138 7.61 11.63 -17.64
C GLY A 138 6.46 11.34 -16.67
N CYS A 139 6.67 10.41 -15.73
CA CYS A 139 5.67 10.09 -14.71
C CYS A 139 5.27 11.31 -13.92
N GLN A 140 3.97 11.48 -13.68
CA GLN A 140 3.47 12.53 -12.81
C GLN A 140 3.31 12.03 -11.38
N TYR A 141 3.67 12.90 -10.43
CA TYR A 141 3.47 12.66 -9.01
C TYR A 141 3.12 13.95 -8.29
N ASP A 142 2.52 13.82 -7.13
CA ASP A 142 2.20 14.93 -6.25
C ASP A 142 3.26 15.01 -5.14
N LEU A 143 3.93 16.14 -5.05
CA LEU A 143 4.75 16.50 -3.90
C LEU A 143 3.83 16.90 -2.75
N ILE A 144 3.99 16.24 -1.63
CA ILE A 144 3.25 16.54 -0.40
C ILE A 144 4.07 17.55 0.40
N VAL A 145 3.56 18.77 0.50
CA VAL A 145 4.27 19.89 1.11
C VAL A 145 3.60 20.29 2.41
N LYS A 146 4.37 20.30 3.50
CA LYS A 146 4.00 20.83 4.81
C LYS A 146 5.05 21.85 5.25
N ASP A 147 4.61 23.03 5.70
CA ASP A 147 5.48 24.11 6.19
C ASP A 147 6.63 24.42 5.20
N ASN A 148 6.27 24.53 3.92
CA ASN A 148 7.18 24.80 2.80
C ASN A 148 8.30 23.75 2.62
N LYS A 149 8.13 22.54 3.16
CA LYS A 149 9.05 21.39 3.00
C LYS A 149 8.34 20.23 2.34
N ILE A 150 9.01 19.56 1.43
CA ILE A 150 8.52 18.29 0.86
C ILE A 150 8.64 17.22 1.94
N VAL A 151 7.52 16.65 2.36
CA VAL A 151 7.46 15.61 3.39
C VAL A 151 7.15 14.23 2.82
N ASP A 152 6.59 14.18 1.61
CA ASP A 152 6.23 12.94 0.95
C ASP A 152 6.09 13.10 -0.57
N VAL A 153 6.03 11.98 -1.30
CA VAL A 153 5.75 11.91 -2.73
C VAL A 153 4.71 10.82 -2.97
N GLU A 154 3.64 11.17 -3.66
CA GLU A 154 2.58 10.23 -4.04
C GLU A 154 2.43 10.18 -5.57
N GLY A 155 2.24 8.97 -6.14
CA GLY A 155 1.98 8.84 -7.58
C GLY A 155 0.68 9.51 -7.97
N ALA A 156 0.74 10.42 -8.94
CA ALA A 156 -0.42 11.11 -9.48
C ALA A 156 -0.90 10.47 -10.78
N ASP A 157 -2.17 10.68 -11.10
CA ASP A 157 -2.73 10.18 -12.35
C ASP A 157 -2.21 11.00 -13.54
N GLY A 158 -1.27 10.41 -14.23
CA GLY A 158 -0.66 10.96 -15.43
C GLY A 158 -0.78 9.99 -16.61
N PRO A 159 -0.68 10.47 -17.85
CA PRO A 159 -0.89 9.67 -19.05
C PRO A 159 0.10 8.51 -19.19
N SER A 160 1.28 8.62 -18.57
CA SER A 160 2.33 7.61 -18.67
C SER A 160 2.40 6.66 -17.48
N ASN A 161 1.81 6.99 -16.34
CA ASN A 161 2.05 6.23 -15.10
C ASN A 161 0.79 5.82 -14.31
N HIS A 162 -0.40 6.36 -14.59
CA HIS A 162 -1.66 5.95 -13.96
C HIS A 162 -1.54 5.74 -12.42
N LYS A 163 -1.03 6.76 -11.72
CA LYS A 163 -0.74 6.75 -10.27
C LYS A 163 0.42 5.85 -9.83
N MET A 164 1.05 5.11 -10.73
CA MET A 164 2.15 4.22 -10.39
C MET A 164 3.48 4.95 -10.56
N VAL A 165 4.40 4.71 -9.64
CA VAL A 165 5.75 5.26 -9.70
C VAL A 165 6.76 4.16 -9.35
N CYS A 166 7.94 4.25 -9.92
CA CYS A 166 9.02 3.31 -9.58
C CYS A 166 9.72 3.75 -8.29
N VAL A 167 10.65 2.94 -7.80
CA VAL A 167 11.43 3.23 -6.59
C VAL A 167 12.19 4.57 -6.65
N LYS A 168 12.60 5.02 -7.85
CA LYS A 168 13.33 6.29 -8.01
C LYS A 168 12.42 7.53 -7.93
N GLY A 169 11.15 7.34 -8.26
CA GLY A 169 10.16 8.43 -8.23
C GLY A 169 9.40 8.56 -6.92
N ARG A 170 9.74 7.73 -5.91
CA ARG A 170 9.02 7.69 -4.63
C ARG A 170 9.91 8.07 -3.45
#